data_ddcea5ae5454803aa4b923e177a84d34
#
_entry.id   ddcea5ae5454803aa4b923e177a84d34
#
_cell.length_a   1.000
_cell.length_b   1.000
_cell.length_c   1.000
_cell.angle_alpha   90.00
_cell.angle_beta   90.00
_cell.angle_gamma   90.00
#
_symmetry.space_group_name_H-M   'P 1'
#
loop_
_entity.id
_entity.type
_entity.pdbx_description
1 polymer ?
#
loop_
_entity_poly.entity_id
_entity_poly.type
_entity_poly.pdbx_seq_one_letter_code
_entity_poly.pdbx_strand_id
1 'polypeptide(L)'
;MDDLRYLLRVLRRVGRLIRRRLRRTWLARRKLEFLLLVVVGVLFWAAVRRYISSELVDAAFWVAVAFLGVWVGVRVGRVAKQEYLFRRRLRFRDSERFFLFAYEATLEAHSETLHQLTLQALHEAETYLQTPLPNRLGAVYIVTESLENIRWGRPAWYSGWAQHETESITVVYCEDTDALYRTLLHEWAHIITACWNEDVPALFREGIAEAAKYHANPPTAHTDALYFLHYFPSYSLLLLLDGTRFYDQEWQHAHYAWAGSFTLYLIEQFGLARFREFYAQLRRGKEDCAFQQVFGMSLGQAEMLWREYLHTQLPESARAETLQEVLEHRLRWAIVDGEGIVLVQALSERMVQMRPDFWLGYYGRAYCAFWTGDLQGAQQAFEQANAAPVQSDDDLRGRAWFECGLLCDLLQMRERAVACYQTALQYPDCEDARAAYHAHANRYLATPYDYAERYRFLKELQETK
;
A
#
# COMPACT_ATOMS: atom_id res chain seq x y z
N MET A 1 48.70 -9.30 -9.30
CA MET A 1 47.67 -8.24 -9.12
C MET A 1 46.99 -7.85 -10.43
N ASP A 2 47.63 -7.87 -11.56
CA ASP A 2 47.05 -7.51 -12.87
C ASP A 2 46.05 -8.55 -13.40
N ASP A 3 46.28 -9.83 -13.14
CA ASP A 3 45.34 -10.90 -13.50
C ASP A 3 43.99 -10.79 -12.80
N LEU A 4 44.01 -10.36 -11.53
CA LEU A 4 42.75 -10.16 -10.77
C LEU A 4 41.93 -8.97 -11.31
N ARG A 5 42.63 -7.89 -11.69
CA ARG A 5 42.00 -6.70 -12.32
C ARG A 5 41.48 -7.02 -13.73
N TYR A 6 42.15 -7.90 -14.47
CA TYR A 6 41.69 -8.39 -15.76
C TYR A 6 40.43 -9.25 -15.59
N LEU A 7 40.42 -10.20 -14.66
CA LEU A 7 39.29 -11.07 -14.34
C LEU A 7 38.05 -10.28 -13.94
N LEU A 8 38.23 -9.26 -13.06
CA LEU A 8 37.13 -8.36 -12.64
C LEU A 8 36.56 -7.53 -13.80
N ARG A 9 37.40 -7.12 -14.77
CA ARG A 9 36.95 -6.42 -15.99
C ARG A 9 36.12 -7.34 -16.90
N VAL A 10 36.58 -8.58 -17.09
CA VAL A 10 35.87 -9.61 -17.88
C VAL A 10 34.54 -9.94 -17.23
N LEU A 11 34.50 -10.18 -15.92
CA LEU A 11 33.29 -10.47 -15.16
C LEU A 11 32.27 -9.32 -15.24
N ARG A 12 32.72 -8.05 -15.15
CA ARG A 12 31.83 -6.89 -15.32
C ARG A 12 31.31 -6.74 -16.75
N ARG A 13 32.08 -7.15 -17.77
CA ARG A 13 31.65 -7.10 -19.18
C ARG A 13 30.65 -8.22 -19.51
N VAL A 14 30.93 -9.42 -19.04
CA VAL A 14 30.05 -10.59 -19.13
C VAL A 14 28.74 -10.31 -18.36
N GLY A 15 28.79 -9.79 -17.14
CA GLY A 15 27.64 -9.44 -16.34
C GLY A 15 26.74 -8.38 -16.99
N ARG A 16 27.30 -7.41 -17.73
CA ARG A 16 26.52 -6.41 -18.47
C ARG A 16 25.87 -7.00 -19.72
N LEU A 17 26.56 -7.87 -20.47
CA LEU A 17 26.03 -8.57 -21.63
C LEU A 17 24.88 -9.52 -21.26
N ILE A 18 25.07 -10.23 -20.16
CA ILE A 18 24.09 -11.15 -19.59
C ILE A 18 22.86 -10.39 -19.07
N ARG A 19 23.02 -9.26 -18.36
CA ARG A 19 21.90 -8.40 -17.93
C ARG A 19 21.10 -7.85 -19.11
N ARG A 20 21.73 -7.50 -20.23
CA ARG A 20 21.02 -6.99 -21.42
C ARG A 20 20.23 -8.08 -22.15
N ARG A 21 20.69 -9.34 -22.15
CA ARG A 21 20.07 -10.44 -22.90
C ARG A 21 19.02 -11.23 -22.11
N LEU A 22 19.05 -11.17 -20.77
CA LEU A 22 18.19 -11.95 -19.86
C LEU A 22 17.18 -11.12 -19.06
N ARG A 23 16.87 -9.91 -19.52
CA ARG A 23 15.75 -9.11 -18.95
C ARG A 23 14.37 -9.76 -19.13
N ARG A 24 14.30 -10.91 -19.81
CA ARG A 24 13.03 -11.43 -20.36
C ARG A 24 12.21 -12.37 -19.48
N THR A 25 12.70 -12.90 -18.39
CA THR A 25 11.83 -13.59 -17.40
C THR A 25 12.46 -13.59 -16.00
N TRP A 26 11.65 -13.43 -14.95
CA TRP A 26 12.08 -13.50 -13.54
C TRP A 26 12.78 -14.84 -13.21
N LEU A 27 12.29 -15.94 -13.77
CA LEU A 27 12.88 -17.28 -13.60
C LEU A 27 14.27 -17.40 -14.25
N ALA A 28 14.47 -16.78 -15.42
CA ALA A 28 15.75 -16.72 -16.09
C ALA A 28 16.76 -15.84 -15.33
N ARG A 29 16.31 -14.73 -14.74
CA ARG A 29 17.13 -13.85 -13.91
C ARG A 29 17.64 -14.58 -12.67
N ARG A 30 16.79 -15.34 -11.97
CA ARG A 30 17.21 -16.10 -10.78
C ARG A 30 18.07 -17.32 -11.13
N LYS A 31 17.81 -18.00 -12.22
CA LYS A 31 18.68 -19.06 -12.73
C LYS A 31 20.09 -18.52 -13.03
N LEU A 32 20.15 -17.31 -13.56
CA LEU A 32 21.42 -16.66 -13.87
C LEU A 32 22.14 -16.16 -12.63
N GLU A 33 21.45 -15.54 -11.67
CA GLU A 33 22.04 -15.14 -10.38
C GLU A 33 22.64 -16.36 -9.68
N PHE A 34 21.96 -17.50 -9.75
CA PHE A 34 22.49 -18.78 -9.25
C PHE A 34 23.71 -19.26 -10.03
N LEU A 35 23.64 -19.28 -11.37
CA LEU A 35 24.76 -19.67 -12.21
C LEU A 35 25.98 -18.75 -11.99
N LEU A 36 25.74 -17.47 -11.81
CA LEU A 36 26.78 -16.46 -11.50
C LEU A 36 27.41 -16.69 -10.12
N LEU A 37 26.61 -17.02 -9.11
CA LEU A 37 27.09 -17.38 -7.78
C LEU A 37 27.94 -18.66 -7.80
N VAL A 38 27.53 -19.67 -8.57
CA VAL A 38 28.29 -20.89 -8.77
C VAL A 38 29.60 -20.61 -9.49
N VAL A 39 29.57 -19.84 -10.60
CA VAL A 39 30.79 -19.45 -11.35
C VAL A 39 31.72 -18.61 -10.49
N VAL A 40 31.21 -17.65 -9.74
CA VAL A 40 32.03 -16.82 -8.81
C VAL A 40 32.61 -17.69 -7.69
N GLY A 41 31.82 -18.61 -7.14
CA GLY A 41 32.30 -19.57 -6.12
C GLY A 41 33.41 -20.46 -6.63
N VAL A 42 33.28 -21.01 -7.85
CA VAL A 42 34.29 -21.84 -8.49
C VAL A 42 35.58 -21.04 -8.79
N LEU A 43 35.44 -19.80 -9.30
CA LEU A 43 36.58 -18.94 -9.59
C LEU A 43 37.29 -18.48 -8.31
N PHE A 44 36.53 -18.20 -7.27
CA PHE A 44 37.08 -17.88 -5.95
C PHE A 44 37.83 -19.08 -5.36
N TRP A 45 37.23 -20.28 -5.41
CA TRP A 45 37.90 -21.51 -4.99
C TRP A 45 39.19 -21.77 -5.77
N ALA A 46 39.16 -21.65 -7.11
CA ALA A 46 40.35 -21.84 -7.95
C ALA A 46 41.48 -20.82 -7.62
N ALA A 47 41.08 -19.58 -7.30
CA ALA A 47 42.01 -18.55 -6.86
C ALA A 47 42.60 -18.86 -5.48
N VAL A 48 41.81 -19.29 -4.52
CA VAL A 48 42.24 -19.66 -3.16
C VAL A 48 43.14 -20.89 -3.20
N ARG A 49 42.81 -21.92 -4.01
CA ARG A 49 43.58 -23.15 -4.17
C ARG A 49 44.97 -22.89 -4.74
N ARG A 50 45.13 -21.82 -5.53
CA ARG A 50 46.46 -21.42 -6.08
C ARG A 50 47.40 -20.92 -4.98
N TYR A 51 46.89 -20.47 -3.84
CA TYR A 51 47.67 -19.90 -2.73
C TYR A 51 47.65 -20.74 -1.45
N ILE A 52 46.70 -21.64 -1.31
CA ILE A 52 46.50 -22.47 -0.10
C ILE A 52 46.27 -23.92 -0.55
N SER A 53 47.33 -24.74 -0.50
CA SER A 53 47.23 -26.18 -0.83
C SER A 53 46.86 -26.98 0.43
N SER A 54 45.61 -26.95 0.86
CA SER A 54 45.15 -27.81 1.95
C SER A 54 43.90 -28.60 1.55
N GLU A 55 43.86 -29.89 1.80
CA GLU A 55 42.71 -30.78 1.62
C GLU A 55 41.49 -30.29 2.38
N LEU A 56 41.65 -29.55 3.48
CA LEU A 56 40.59 -28.93 4.25
C LEU A 56 39.83 -27.85 3.46
N VAL A 57 40.54 -27.07 2.60
CA VAL A 57 39.90 -26.05 1.75
C VAL A 57 39.01 -26.70 0.67
N ASP A 58 39.49 -27.80 0.10
CA ASP A 58 38.74 -28.57 -0.89
C ASP A 58 37.51 -29.22 -0.26
N ALA A 59 37.66 -29.84 0.93
CA ALA A 59 36.52 -30.41 1.66
C ALA A 59 35.49 -29.35 2.03
N ALA A 60 35.92 -28.19 2.56
CA ALA A 60 34.99 -27.09 2.90
C ALA A 60 34.26 -26.55 1.69
N PHE A 61 34.93 -26.44 0.52
CA PHE A 61 34.32 -26.03 -0.72
C PHE A 61 33.22 -27.01 -1.18
N TRP A 62 33.53 -28.32 -1.19
CA TRP A 62 32.53 -29.33 -1.61
C TRP A 62 31.35 -29.45 -0.64
N VAL A 63 31.58 -29.26 0.66
CA VAL A 63 30.51 -29.18 1.66
C VAL A 63 29.63 -27.95 1.37
N ALA A 64 30.19 -26.77 1.10
CA ALA A 64 29.42 -25.58 0.74
C ALA A 64 28.63 -25.75 -0.55
N VAL A 65 29.21 -26.39 -1.58
CA VAL A 65 28.51 -26.73 -2.84
C VAL A 65 27.36 -27.72 -2.59
N ALA A 66 27.58 -28.73 -1.76
CA ALA A 66 26.51 -29.68 -1.41
C ALA A 66 25.36 -28.98 -0.65
N PHE A 67 25.67 -28.16 0.35
CA PHE A 67 24.66 -27.36 1.05
C PHE A 67 23.88 -26.43 0.12
N LEU A 68 24.58 -25.75 -0.79
CA LEU A 68 23.96 -24.89 -1.78
C LEU A 68 23.06 -25.70 -2.72
N GLY A 69 23.50 -26.88 -3.16
CA GLY A 69 22.71 -27.79 -3.99
C GLY A 69 21.43 -28.28 -3.29
N VAL A 70 21.55 -28.69 -2.02
CA VAL A 70 20.38 -29.06 -1.21
C VAL A 70 19.43 -27.88 -1.00
N TRP A 71 19.96 -26.72 -0.63
CA TRP A 71 19.16 -25.50 -0.43
C TRP A 71 18.40 -25.11 -1.70
N VAL A 72 19.06 -25.14 -2.86
CA VAL A 72 18.42 -24.88 -4.18
C VAL A 72 17.38 -25.95 -4.50
N GLY A 73 17.72 -27.23 -4.31
CA GLY A 73 16.80 -28.34 -4.54
C GLY A 73 15.52 -28.22 -3.70
N VAL A 74 15.66 -27.90 -2.42
CA VAL A 74 14.52 -27.66 -1.51
C VAL A 74 13.69 -26.46 -1.96
N ARG A 75 14.36 -25.36 -2.36
CA ARG A 75 13.65 -24.15 -2.82
C ARG A 75 12.94 -24.36 -4.15
N VAL A 76 13.58 -25.01 -5.11
CA VAL A 76 12.97 -25.38 -6.41
C VAL A 76 11.83 -26.37 -6.21
N GLY A 77 12.01 -27.39 -5.38
CA GLY A 77 10.96 -28.34 -5.03
C GLY A 77 9.76 -27.71 -4.36
N ARG A 78 9.99 -26.72 -3.48
CA ARG A 78 8.90 -25.96 -2.83
C ARG A 78 8.12 -25.14 -3.86
N VAL A 79 8.81 -24.40 -4.75
CA VAL A 79 8.18 -23.61 -5.83
C VAL A 79 7.41 -24.53 -6.78
N ALA A 80 8.00 -25.65 -7.21
CA ALA A 80 7.34 -26.60 -8.10
C ALA A 80 6.08 -27.22 -7.44
N LYS A 81 6.14 -27.54 -6.15
CA LYS A 81 4.98 -28.03 -5.39
C LYS A 81 3.88 -26.97 -5.30
N GLN A 82 4.24 -25.71 -5.02
CA GLN A 82 3.29 -24.60 -4.95
C GLN A 82 2.64 -24.35 -6.32
N GLU A 83 3.43 -24.37 -7.41
CA GLU A 83 2.94 -24.23 -8.75
C GLU A 83 1.98 -25.36 -9.15
N TYR A 84 2.33 -26.60 -8.80
CA TYR A 84 1.46 -27.76 -9.04
C TYR A 84 0.13 -27.66 -8.27
N LEU A 85 0.18 -27.26 -6.98
CA LEU A 85 -1.01 -27.09 -6.17
C LEU A 85 -1.88 -25.95 -6.68
N PHE A 86 -1.26 -24.85 -7.11
CA PHE A 86 -1.96 -23.72 -7.72
C PHE A 86 -2.71 -24.16 -8.99
N ARG A 87 -2.00 -24.81 -9.94
CA ARG A 87 -2.61 -25.26 -11.20
C ARG A 87 -3.78 -26.21 -11.00
N ARG A 88 -3.75 -27.05 -9.98
CA ARG A 88 -4.87 -27.98 -9.66
C ARG A 88 -6.13 -27.27 -9.19
N ARG A 89 -6.04 -26.05 -8.70
CA ARG A 89 -7.19 -25.25 -8.24
C ARG A 89 -7.80 -24.42 -9.33
N LEU A 90 -7.10 -24.23 -10.45
CA LEU A 90 -7.61 -23.45 -11.56
C LEU A 90 -8.61 -24.25 -12.40
N ARG A 91 -9.63 -23.53 -12.87
CA ARG A 91 -10.51 -23.92 -13.97
C ARG A 91 -10.23 -23.01 -15.14
N PHE A 92 -10.63 -23.43 -16.31
CA PHE A 92 -10.33 -22.75 -17.56
C PHE A 92 -11.63 -22.54 -18.32
N ARG A 93 -11.72 -21.39 -18.96
CA ARG A 93 -12.81 -21.03 -19.83
C ARG A 93 -12.25 -20.65 -21.20
N ASP A 94 -12.92 -21.07 -22.26
CA ASP A 94 -12.59 -20.65 -23.62
C ASP A 94 -12.85 -19.16 -23.79
N SER A 95 -11.94 -18.49 -24.47
CA SER A 95 -12.01 -17.08 -24.79
C SER A 95 -11.46 -16.82 -26.18
N GLU A 96 -12.16 -16.01 -26.96
CA GLU A 96 -11.66 -15.56 -28.26
C GLU A 96 -10.55 -14.51 -28.10
N ARG A 97 -10.58 -13.76 -26.99
CA ARG A 97 -9.67 -12.64 -26.72
C ARG A 97 -8.39 -13.04 -25.99
N PHE A 98 -8.41 -14.14 -25.22
CA PHE A 98 -7.28 -14.62 -24.42
C PHE A 98 -6.84 -16.01 -24.86
N PHE A 99 -5.52 -16.28 -24.82
CA PHE A 99 -5.03 -17.65 -24.98
C PHE A 99 -5.42 -18.53 -23.80
N LEU A 100 -5.53 -17.92 -22.62
CA LEU A 100 -5.92 -18.60 -21.40
C LEU A 100 -6.72 -17.66 -20.52
N PHE A 101 -7.98 -18.01 -20.24
CA PHE A 101 -8.74 -17.41 -19.16
C PHE A 101 -8.89 -18.46 -18.04
N ALA A 102 -8.25 -18.21 -16.90
CA ALA A 102 -8.20 -19.13 -15.79
C ALA A 102 -8.75 -18.45 -14.51
N TYR A 103 -9.49 -19.21 -13.72
CA TYR A 103 -10.04 -18.74 -12.44
C TYR A 103 -9.95 -19.86 -11.41
N GLU A 104 -9.97 -19.51 -10.14
CA GLU A 104 -9.95 -20.51 -9.07
C GLU A 104 -11.29 -21.27 -9.02
N ALA A 105 -11.25 -22.57 -8.75
CA ALA A 105 -12.44 -23.44 -8.77
C ALA A 105 -13.58 -22.97 -7.85
N THR A 106 -13.25 -22.27 -6.77
CA THR A 106 -14.23 -21.65 -5.85
C THR A 106 -15.04 -20.54 -6.51
N LEU A 107 -14.56 -19.97 -7.63
CA LEU A 107 -15.18 -18.90 -8.39
C LEU A 107 -16.00 -19.40 -9.58
N GLU A 108 -16.23 -20.71 -9.72
CA GLU A 108 -16.93 -21.33 -10.85
C GLU A 108 -18.30 -20.66 -11.14
N ALA A 109 -19.07 -20.39 -10.09
CA ALA A 109 -20.39 -19.75 -10.20
C ALA A 109 -20.33 -18.32 -10.80
N HIS A 110 -19.18 -17.66 -10.68
CA HIS A 110 -18.95 -16.28 -11.16
C HIS A 110 -18.16 -16.23 -12.47
N SER A 111 -17.76 -17.37 -13.03
CA SER A 111 -16.81 -17.44 -14.14
C SER A 111 -17.22 -16.66 -15.38
N GLU A 112 -18.52 -16.68 -15.75
CA GLU A 112 -19.06 -15.88 -16.88
C GLU A 112 -18.95 -14.40 -16.59
N THR A 113 -19.45 -13.97 -15.42
CA THR A 113 -19.42 -12.55 -15.02
C THR A 113 -18.00 -12.02 -14.98
N LEU A 114 -17.05 -12.79 -14.42
CA LEU A 114 -15.64 -12.43 -14.35
C LEU A 114 -15.00 -12.30 -15.72
N HIS A 115 -15.37 -13.20 -16.64
CA HIS A 115 -14.88 -13.15 -18.03
C HIS A 115 -15.40 -11.88 -18.74
N GLN A 116 -16.71 -11.60 -18.65
CA GLN A 116 -17.31 -10.42 -19.27
C GLN A 116 -16.75 -9.12 -18.66
N LEU A 117 -16.60 -9.05 -17.34
CA LEU A 117 -16.00 -7.91 -16.63
C LEU A 117 -14.56 -7.64 -17.13
N THR A 118 -13.79 -8.71 -17.31
CA THR A 118 -12.41 -8.63 -17.82
C THR A 118 -12.36 -8.10 -19.25
N LEU A 119 -13.27 -8.55 -20.12
CA LEU A 119 -13.37 -8.07 -21.51
C LEU A 119 -13.80 -6.61 -21.56
N GLN A 120 -14.76 -6.21 -20.73
CA GLN A 120 -15.22 -4.84 -20.63
C GLN A 120 -14.11 -3.91 -20.17
N ALA A 121 -13.38 -4.27 -19.09
CA ALA A 121 -12.26 -3.49 -18.59
C ALA A 121 -11.13 -3.36 -19.64
N LEU A 122 -10.83 -4.42 -20.37
CA LEU A 122 -9.84 -4.36 -21.44
C LEU A 122 -10.27 -3.38 -22.55
N HIS A 123 -11.51 -3.48 -23.02
CA HIS A 123 -12.05 -2.60 -24.07
C HIS A 123 -12.04 -1.12 -23.62
N GLU A 124 -12.41 -0.86 -22.38
CA GLU A 124 -12.39 0.49 -21.81
C GLU A 124 -10.97 1.03 -21.69
N ALA A 125 -10.01 0.22 -21.22
CA ALA A 125 -8.62 0.61 -21.15
C ALA A 125 -8.01 0.90 -22.56
N GLU A 126 -8.30 0.06 -23.56
CA GLU A 126 -7.89 0.29 -24.96
C GLU A 126 -8.49 1.61 -25.52
N THR A 127 -9.75 1.87 -25.19
CA THR A 127 -10.46 3.10 -25.61
C THR A 127 -9.87 4.33 -24.96
N TYR A 128 -9.73 4.32 -23.64
CA TYR A 128 -9.17 5.44 -22.87
C TYR A 128 -7.74 5.75 -23.30
N LEU A 129 -6.88 4.73 -23.40
CA LEU A 129 -5.46 4.89 -23.78
C LEU A 129 -5.25 5.00 -25.31
N GLN A 130 -6.31 4.94 -26.10
CA GLN A 130 -6.27 5.03 -27.57
C GLN A 130 -5.22 4.12 -28.20
N THR A 131 -5.08 2.90 -27.65
CA THR A 131 -4.06 1.94 -28.06
C THR A 131 -4.66 0.54 -28.05
N PRO A 132 -5.09 0.04 -29.21
CA PRO A 132 -5.59 -1.32 -29.32
C PRO A 132 -4.47 -2.34 -29.14
N LEU A 133 -4.75 -3.41 -28.43
CA LEU A 133 -3.86 -4.55 -28.29
C LEU A 133 -4.12 -5.60 -29.38
N PRO A 134 -3.20 -6.56 -29.61
CA PRO A 134 -3.38 -7.66 -30.54
C PRO A 134 -4.71 -8.41 -30.32
N ASN A 135 -5.24 -9.02 -31.37
CA ASN A 135 -6.55 -9.70 -31.31
C ASN A 135 -6.63 -10.80 -30.23
N ARG A 136 -5.48 -11.40 -29.88
CA ARG A 136 -5.43 -12.44 -28.86
C ARG A 136 -4.26 -12.19 -27.91
N LEU A 137 -4.58 -12.03 -26.65
CA LEU A 137 -3.64 -11.73 -25.57
C LEU A 137 -3.20 -13.00 -24.83
N GLY A 138 -2.19 -12.89 -23.97
CA GLY A 138 -1.64 -13.97 -23.16
C GLY A 138 -2.65 -14.61 -22.20
N ALA A 139 -2.42 -14.50 -20.90
CA ALA A 139 -3.25 -15.18 -19.91
C ALA A 139 -3.89 -14.20 -18.91
N VAL A 140 -5.12 -14.52 -18.52
CA VAL A 140 -5.82 -13.88 -17.38
C VAL A 140 -6.00 -14.91 -16.28
N TYR A 141 -5.62 -14.54 -15.06
CA TYR A 141 -5.80 -15.35 -13.86
C TYR A 141 -6.62 -14.57 -12.82
N ILE A 142 -7.79 -15.12 -12.47
CA ILE A 142 -8.59 -14.60 -11.35
C ILE A 142 -8.48 -15.58 -10.20
N VAL A 143 -7.92 -15.12 -9.08
CA VAL A 143 -7.57 -15.99 -7.94
C VAL A 143 -8.09 -15.40 -6.64
N THR A 144 -8.21 -16.22 -5.60
CA THR A 144 -8.50 -15.74 -4.26
C THR A 144 -7.20 -15.28 -3.57
N GLU A 145 -7.30 -14.33 -2.70
CA GLU A 145 -6.18 -13.66 -2.03
C GLU A 145 -5.14 -14.64 -1.45
N SER A 146 -5.61 -15.68 -0.77
CA SER A 146 -4.75 -16.63 -0.05
C SER A 146 -3.74 -17.38 -0.91
N LEU A 147 -4.07 -17.68 -2.17
CA LEU A 147 -3.22 -18.48 -3.05
C LEU A 147 -2.08 -17.70 -3.66
N GLU A 148 -2.38 -16.50 -4.10
CA GLU A 148 -1.42 -15.70 -4.81
C GLU A 148 -0.38 -15.09 -3.89
N ASN A 149 -0.77 -14.74 -2.68
CA ASN A 149 0.15 -14.35 -1.62
C ASN A 149 1.14 -15.47 -1.28
N ILE A 150 0.67 -16.72 -1.21
CA ILE A 150 1.52 -17.88 -0.98
C ILE A 150 2.46 -18.14 -2.16
N ARG A 151 1.96 -18.04 -3.40
CA ARG A 151 2.73 -18.35 -4.61
C ARG A 151 3.84 -17.36 -4.88
N TRP A 152 3.54 -16.08 -4.76
CA TRP A 152 4.44 -15.00 -5.18
C TRP A 152 5.12 -14.29 -4.03
N GLY A 153 4.70 -14.60 -2.77
CA GLY A 153 5.18 -13.87 -1.58
C GLY A 153 4.81 -12.38 -1.62
N ARG A 154 3.67 -12.08 -2.25
CA ARG A 154 3.14 -10.72 -2.33
C ARG A 154 2.41 -10.37 -1.04
N PRO A 155 2.42 -9.12 -0.58
CA PRO A 155 1.64 -8.69 0.56
C PRO A 155 0.14 -8.92 0.37
N ALA A 156 -0.61 -9.11 1.43
CA ALA A 156 -2.06 -9.38 1.42
C ALA A 156 -2.88 -8.28 0.73
N TRP A 157 -2.41 -7.03 0.76
CA TRP A 157 -3.05 -5.88 0.13
C TRP A 157 -2.87 -5.80 -1.40
N TYR A 158 -2.07 -6.68 -2.01
CA TYR A 158 -1.82 -6.66 -3.45
C TYR A 158 -3.04 -7.22 -4.21
N SER A 159 -3.77 -6.37 -4.93
CA SER A 159 -5.02 -6.73 -5.62
C SER A 159 -4.81 -7.27 -7.02
N GLY A 160 -3.67 -6.97 -7.68
CA GLY A 160 -3.36 -7.44 -9.02
C GLY A 160 -1.92 -7.23 -9.42
N TRP A 161 -1.53 -7.75 -10.57
CA TRP A 161 -0.28 -7.43 -11.27
C TRP A 161 -0.31 -7.86 -12.73
N ALA A 162 0.39 -7.11 -13.55
CA ALA A 162 0.57 -7.35 -14.97
C ALA A 162 1.97 -7.87 -15.28
N GLN A 163 2.07 -8.71 -16.30
CA GLN A 163 3.31 -9.22 -16.90
C GLN A 163 3.31 -8.89 -18.39
N HIS A 164 3.95 -7.81 -18.77
CA HIS A 164 3.94 -7.33 -20.16
C HIS A 164 4.64 -8.28 -21.13
N GLU A 165 5.69 -9.00 -20.71
CA GLU A 165 6.40 -9.96 -21.56
C GLU A 165 5.51 -11.13 -22.03
N THR A 166 4.51 -11.47 -21.27
CA THR A 166 3.54 -12.54 -21.57
C THR A 166 2.15 -12.01 -21.86
N GLU A 167 1.98 -10.68 -21.85
CA GLU A 167 0.69 -10.00 -22.00
C GLU A 167 -0.37 -10.58 -21.05
N SER A 168 0.05 -10.88 -19.81
CA SER A 168 -0.78 -11.58 -18.83
C SER A 168 -1.06 -10.72 -17.63
N ILE A 169 -2.27 -10.84 -17.09
CA ILE A 169 -2.64 -10.23 -15.81
C ILE A 169 -3.07 -11.29 -14.81
N THR A 170 -2.84 -11.02 -13.54
CA THR A 170 -3.41 -11.78 -12.43
C THR A 170 -4.10 -10.80 -11.49
N VAL A 171 -5.33 -11.10 -11.12
CA VAL A 171 -6.15 -10.25 -10.25
C VAL A 171 -6.70 -11.08 -9.11
N VAL A 172 -6.65 -10.51 -7.91
CA VAL A 172 -7.24 -11.10 -6.70
C VAL A 172 -8.72 -10.74 -6.68
N TYR A 173 -9.57 -11.77 -6.59
CA TYR A 173 -11.00 -11.60 -6.52
C TYR A 173 -11.41 -10.89 -5.22
N CYS A 174 -12.33 -9.93 -5.34
CA CYS A 174 -13.08 -9.36 -4.25
C CYS A 174 -14.57 -9.33 -4.62
N GLU A 175 -15.44 -9.31 -3.62
CA GLU A 175 -16.91 -9.28 -3.83
C GLU A 175 -17.38 -7.91 -4.36
N ASP A 176 -16.65 -6.84 -4.09
CA ASP A 176 -16.89 -5.53 -4.66
C ASP A 176 -16.53 -5.53 -6.16
N THR A 177 -17.55 -5.63 -6.99
CA THR A 177 -17.43 -5.67 -8.45
C THR A 177 -16.78 -4.42 -9.02
N ASP A 178 -17.04 -3.25 -8.42
CA ASP A 178 -16.44 -1.99 -8.86
C ASP A 178 -14.95 -1.92 -8.52
N ALA A 179 -14.56 -2.38 -7.34
CA ALA A 179 -13.16 -2.48 -6.96
C ALA A 179 -12.41 -3.47 -7.86
N LEU A 180 -13.02 -4.63 -8.15
CA LEU A 180 -12.47 -5.62 -9.07
C LEU A 180 -12.30 -5.05 -10.48
N TYR A 181 -13.33 -4.34 -10.98
CA TYR A 181 -13.30 -3.70 -12.30
C TYR A 181 -12.18 -2.65 -12.39
N ARG A 182 -12.07 -1.80 -11.39
CA ARG A 182 -10.98 -0.81 -11.30
C ARG A 182 -9.59 -1.47 -11.27
N THR A 183 -9.45 -2.59 -10.57
CA THR A 183 -8.20 -3.35 -10.57
C THR A 183 -7.88 -3.91 -11.96
N LEU A 184 -8.86 -4.45 -12.67
CA LEU A 184 -8.69 -4.92 -14.05
C LEU A 184 -8.28 -3.79 -15.00
N LEU A 185 -8.88 -2.59 -14.89
CA LEU A 185 -8.47 -1.40 -15.66
C LEU A 185 -7.00 -1.04 -15.41
N HIS A 186 -6.59 -1.03 -14.15
CA HIS A 186 -5.21 -0.76 -13.74
C HIS A 186 -4.21 -1.74 -14.39
N GLU A 187 -4.49 -3.04 -14.29
CA GLU A 187 -3.60 -4.07 -14.81
C GLU A 187 -3.55 -4.07 -16.36
N TRP A 188 -4.68 -3.83 -17.03
CA TRP A 188 -4.69 -3.67 -18.48
C TRP A 188 -3.94 -2.43 -18.96
N ALA A 189 -3.99 -1.34 -18.19
CA ALA A 189 -3.21 -0.15 -18.52
C ALA A 189 -1.70 -0.44 -18.52
N HIS A 190 -1.19 -1.28 -17.61
CA HIS A 190 0.21 -1.72 -17.65
C HIS A 190 0.57 -2.47 -18.92
N ILE A 191 -0.29 -3.41 -19.37
CA ILE A 191 -0.08 -4.17 -20.61
C ILE A 191 -0.07 -3.23 -21.82
N ILE A 192 -1.04 -2.31 -21.90
CA ILE A 192 -1.17 -1.37 -23.01
C ILE A 192 0.01 -0.41 -23.07
N THR A 193 0.38 0.20 -21.96
CA THR A 193 1.42 1.23 -21.92
C THR A 193 2.84 0.69 -22.03
N ALA A 194 3.04 -0.61 -21.79
CA ALA A 194 4.30 -1.28 -22.09
C ALA A 194 4.67 -1.20 -23.58
N CYS A 195 3.67 -1.13 -24.48
CA CYS A 195 3.89 -0.89 -25.93
C CYS A 195 4.46 0.51 -26.22
N TRP A 196 4.22 1.48 -25.32
CA TRP A 196 4.77 2.83 -25.48
C TRP A 196 6.23 2.89 -25.00
N ASN A 197 6.50 2.34 -23.81
CA ASN A 197 7.83 2.25 -23.22
C ASN A 197 7.82 1.32 -21.99
N GLU A 198 8.71 0.34 -21.96
CA GLU A 198 8.82 -0.62 -20.84
C GLU A 198 9.70 -0.11 -19.67
N ASP A 199 10.64 0.80 -19.93
CA ASP A 199 11.65 1.25 -18.94
C ASP A 199 11.29 2.63 -18.36
N VAL A 200 10.11 2.71 -17.76
CA VAL A 200 9.53 3.93 -17.20
C VAL A 200 9.64 3.93 -15.67
N PRO A 201 9.97 5.08 -15.03
CA PRO A 201 9.91 5.22 -13.58
C PRO A 201 8.54 4.88 -13.00
N ALA A 202 8.53 4.34 -11.76
CA ALA A 202 7.31 3.89 -11.11
C ALA A 202 6.23 4.99 -11.03
N LEU A 203 6.61 6.23 -10.75
CA LEU A 203 5.71 7.38 -10.72
C LEU A 203 4.80 7.46 -11.96
N PHE A 204 5.35 7.32 -13.15
CA PHE A 204 4.56 7.43 -14.40
C PHE A 204 3.94 6.10 -14.82
N ARG A 205 4.60 4.97 -14.50
CA ARG A 205 4.07 3.65 -14.81
C ARG A 205 2.81 3.34 -14.00
N GLU A 206 2.87 3.54 -12.68
CA GLU A 206 1.72 3.37 -11.81
C GLU A 206 0.72 4.54 -11.98
N GLY A 207 1.24 5.74 -12.24
CA GLY A 207 0.40 6.92 -12.48
C GLY A 207 -0.56 6.75 -13.64
N ILE A 208 -0.12 6.23 -14.79
CA ILE A 208 -1.01 6.01 -15.93
C ILE A 208 -2.01 4.85 -15.68
N ALA A 209 -1.62 3.85 -14.90
CA ALA A 209 -2.50 2.76 -14.52
C ALA A 209 -3.61 3.25 -13.56
N GLU A 210 -3.25 4.06 -12.56
CA GLU A 210 -4.22 4.73 -11.69
C GLU A 210 -5.08 5.75 -12.46
N ALA A 211 -4.52 6.49 -13.42
CA ALA A 211 -5.30 7.37 -14.28
C ALA A 211 -6.35 6.60 -15.09
N ALA A 212 -6.01 5.44 -15.63
CA ALA A 212 -6.97 4.56 -16.30
C ALA A 212 -8.05 4.03 -15.34
N LYS A 213 -7.70 3.74 -14.10
CA LYS A 213 -8.63 3.28 -13.06
C LYS A 213 -9.67 4.34 -12.68
N TYR A 214 -9.30 5.61 -12.73
CA TYR A 214 -10.14 6.73 -12.28
C TYR A 214 -10.62 7.65 -13.41
N HIS A 215 -10.36 7.34 -14.68
CA HIS A 215 -10.68 8.24 -15.81
C HIS A 215 -12.18 8.57 -15.93
N ALA A 216 -13.05 7.66 -15.50
CA ALA A 216 -14.51 7.88 -15.47
C ALA A 216 -14.94 8.80 -14.31
N ASN A 217 -14.12 8.94 -13.26
CA ASN A 217 -14.37 9.80 -12.11
C ASN A 217 -13.07 10.46 -11.61
N PRO A 218 -12.45 11.36 -12.40
CA PRO A 218 -11.20 12.03 -12.03
C PRO A 218 -11.23 12.73 -10.67
N PRO A 219 -12.33 13.39 -10.23
CA PRO A 219 -12.38 14.05 -8.94
C PRO A 219 -12.01 13.14 -7.77
N THR A 220 -12.35 11.84 -7.80
CA THR A 220 -11.98 10.89 -6.74
C THR A 220 -10.46 10.76 -6.61
N ALA A 221 -9.72 10.57 -7.71
CA ALA A 221 -8.26 10.49 -7.66
C ALA A 221 -7.61 11.78 -7.14
N HIS A 222 -8.20 12.94 -7.47
CA HIS A 222 -7.70 14.24 -7.01
C HIS A 222 -8.00 14.49 -5.53
N THR A 223 -9.17 14.06 -5.02
CA THR A 223 -9.48 14.17 -3.59
C THR A 223 -8.63 13.22 -2.75
N ASP A 224 -8.38 11.99 -3.21
CA ASP A 224 -7.47 11.05 -2.55
C ASP A 224 -6.04 11.63 -2.47
N ALA A 225 -5.56 12.23 -3.56
CA ALA A 225 -4.24 12.87 -3.57
C ALA A 225 -4.18 14.08 -2.63
N LEU A 226 -5.22 14.92 -2.59
CA LEU A 226 -5.32 16.06 -1.69
C LEU A 226 -5.35 15.61 -0.23
N TYR A 227 -6.08 14.53 0.08
CA TYR A 227 -6.11 13.91 1.39
C TYR A 227 -4.69 13.62 1.90
N PHE A 228 -3.89 12.89 1.13
CA PHE A 228 -2.52 12.57 1.51
C PHE A 228 -1.59 13.78 1.53
N LEU A 229 -1.80 14.81 0.70
CA LEU A 229 -1.03 16.05 0.76
C LEU A 229 -1.28 16.85 2.05
N HIS A 230 -2.45 16.74 2.65
CA HIS A 230 -2.71 17.32 3.97
C HIS A 230 -1.93 16.62 5.08
N TYR A 231 -1.68 15.30 4.95
CA TYR A 231 -0.82 14.57 5.88
C TYR A 231 0.66 14.87 5.66
N PHE A 232 1.09 15.00 4.41
CA PHE A 232 2.50 15.07 4.01
C PHE A 232 2.76 16.28 3.09
N PRO A 233 2.53 17.52 3.57
CA PRO A 233 2.57 18.70 2.72
C PRO A 233 3.95 18.96 2.10
N SER A 234 5.02 18.52 2.75
CA SER A 234 6.40 18.72 2.29
C SER A 234 6.94 17.57 1.43
N TYR A 235 6.16 16.51 1.21
CA TYR A 235 6.63 15.38 0.40
C TYR A 235 6.63 15.74 -1.08
N SER A 236 7.74 15.51 -1.78
CA SER A 236 7.84 15.80 -3.22
C SER A 236 7.62 14.54 -4.06
N LEU A 237 6.83 14.67 -5.13
CA LEU A 237 6.63 13.63 -6.14
C LEU A 237 7.94 13.17 -6.80
N LEU A 238 8.94 14.04 -6.89
CA LEU A 238 10.23 13.71 -7.49
C LEU A 238 10.94 12.57 -6.78
N LEU A 239 10.65 12.36 -5.49
CA LEU A 239 11.17 11.22 -4.74
C LEU A 239 10.61 9.88 -5.24
N LEU A 240 9.45 9.89 -5.89
CA LEU A 240 8.79 8.71 -6.44
C LEU A 240 9.34 8.24 -7.78
N LEU A 241 10.27 9.00 -8.38
CA LEU A 241 11.05 8.54 -9.52
C LEU A 241 11.97 7.37 -9.13
N ASP A 242 12.38 7.28 -7.86
CA ASP A 242 13.06 6.12 -7.31
C ASP A 242 12.03 5.01 -6.99
N GLY A 243 12.09 3.91 -7.73
CA GLY A 243 11.18 2.78 -7.54
C GLY A 243 11.28 2.12 -6.16
N THR A 244 12.41 2.23 -5.44
CA THR A 244 12.51 1.68 -4.09
C THR A 244 11.66 2.47 -3.11
N ARG A 245 11.59 3.78 -3.27
CA ARG A 245 10.72 4.67 -2.48
C ARG A 245 9.25 4.53 -2.87
N PHE A 246 8.97 4.39 -4.17
CA PHE A 246 7.59 4.26 -4.63
C PHE A 246 6.87 3.06 -3.99
N TYR A 247 7.57 1.93 -3.87
CA TYR A 247 7.01 0.69 -3.30
C TYR A 247 7.29 0.50 -1.81
N ASP A 248 7.61 1.57 -1.09
CA ASP A 248 7.67 1.56 0.36
C ASP A 248 6.27 1.28 0.92
N GLN A 249 6.14 0.19 1.69
CA GLN A 249 4.86 -0.33 2.15
C GLN A 249 4.10 0.64 3.05
N GLU A 250 4.82 1.43 3.85
CA GLU A 250 4.24 2.37 4.81
C GLU A 250 3.45 3.50 4.10
N TRP A 251 3.91 3.91 2.89
CA TRP A 251 3.39 5.09 2.19
C TRP A 251 2.72 4.77 0.86
N GLN A 252 2.56 3.50 0.54
CA GLN A 252 2.19 3.07 -0.80
C GLN A 252 0.85 3.64 -1.27
N HIS A 253 -0.18 3.66 -0.42
CA HIS A 253 -1.48 4.23 -0.80
C HIS A 253 -1.36 5.70 -1.22
N ALA A 254 -0.58 6.51 -0.49
CA ALA A 254 -0.31 7.89 -0.85
C ALA A 254 0.44 8.02 -2.18
N HIS A 255 1.43 7.15 -2.41
CA HIS A 255 2.23 7.17 -3.63
C HIS A 255 1.39 6.86 -4.88
N TYR A 256 0.49 5.86 -4.80
CA TYR A 256 -0.44 5.56 -5.89
C TYR A 256 -1.45 6.70 -6.12
N ALA A 257 -2.03 7.26 -5.06
CA ALA A 257 -2.96 8.38 -5.17
C ALA A 257 -2.30 9.62 -5.82
N TRP A 258 -1.09 9.98 -5.39
CA TRP A 258 -0.35 11.10 -5.99
C TRP A 258 0.04 10.83 -7.43
N ALA A 259 0.56 9.64 -7.74
CA ALA A 259 0.95 9.28 -9.09
C ALA A 259 -0.23 9.31 -10.07
N GLY A 260 -1.37 8.74 -9.66
CA GLY A 260 -2.61 8.74 -10.43
C GLY A 260 -3.15 10.12 -10.67
N SER A 261 -3.30 10.91 -9.61
CA SER A 261 -3.79 12.29 -9.68
C SER A 261 -2.90 13.21 -10.51
N PHE A 262 -1.57 13.10 -10.33
CA PHE A 262 -0.63 13.90 -11.13
C PHE A 262 -0.67 13.53 -12.62
N THR A 263 -0.78 12.24 -12.93
CA THR A 263 -0.89 11.79 -14.32
C THR A 263 -2.22 12.21 -14.95
N LEU A 264 -3.34 12.11 -14.22
CA LEU A 264 -4.64 12.64 -14.67
C LEU A 264 -4.55 14.13 -14.94
N TYR A 265 -4.00 14.91 -14.01
CA TYR A 265 -3.78 16.34 -14.20
C TYR A 265 -2.99 16.64 -15.49
N LEU A 266 -1.90 15.91 -15.76
CA LEU A 266 -1.14 16.10 -17.00
C LEU A 266 -1.98 15.78 -18.25
N ILE A 267 -2.79 14.72 -18.20
CA ILE A 267 -3.67 14.34 -19.32
C ILE A 267 -4.79 15.36 -19.50
N GLU A 268 -5.38 15.86 -18.43
CA GLU A 268 -6.44 16.89 -18.48
C GLU A 268 -5.91 18.22 -19.03
N GLN A 269 -4.71 18.65 -18.64
CA GLN A 269 -4.14 19.93 -19.06
C GLN A 269 -3.53 19.87 -20.46
N PHE A 270 -2.93 18.76 -20.86
CA PHE A 270 -2.11 18.70 -22.08
C PHE A 270 -2.60 17.65 -23.09
N GLY A 271 -3.56 16.83 -22.72
CA GLY A 271 -4.09 15.75 -23.54
C GLY A 271 -3.25 14.46 -23.50
N LEU A 272 -3.94 13.33 -23.70
CA LEU A 272 -3.34 11.99 -23.68
C LEU A 272 -2.23 11.83 -24.74
N ALA A 273 -2.40 12.40 -25.94
CA ALA A 273 -1.41 12.29 -27.01
C ALA A 273 -0.05 12.87 -26.60
N ARG A 274 -0.06 14.01 -25.92
CA ARG A 274 1.15 14.68 -25.44
C ARG A 274 1.77 13.94 -24.24
N PHE A 275 0.94 13.40 -23.36
CA PHE A 275 1.41 12.52 -22.28
C PHE A 275 2.06 11.25 -22.84
N ARG A 276 1.47 10.62 -23.85
CA ARG A 276 2.03 9.44 -24.53
C ARG A 276 3.38 9.74 -25.21
N GLU A 277 3.51 10.91 -25.84
CA GLU A 277 4.79 11.35 -26.42
C GLU A 277 5.87 11.45 -25.34
N PHE A 278 5.56 12.09 -24.22
CA PHE A 278 6.44 12.16 -23.05
C PHE A 278 6.82 10.77 -22.54
N TYR A 279 5.81 9.91 -22.30
CA TYR A 279 5.99 8.57 -21.79
C TYR A 279 6.93 7.72 -22.68
N ALA A 280 6.78 7.82 -23.99
CA ALA A 280 7.64 7.14 -24.96
C ALA A 280 9.10 7.59 -24.93
N GLN A 281 9.35 8.86 -24.58
CA GLN A 281 10.69 9.46 -24.50
C GLN A 281 11.38 9.25 -23.15
N LEU A 282 10.64 8.79 -22.11
CA LEU A 282 11.20 8.62 -20.78
C LEU A 282 12.43 7.72 -20.79
N ARG A 283 13.45 8.14 -20.03
CA ARG A 283 14.67 7.35 -19.74
C ARG A 283 15.06 7.66 -18.31
N ARG A 284 15.42 6.64 -17.55
CA ARG A 284 15.84 6.79 -16.16
C ARG A 284 17.01 7.76 -16.02
N GLY A 285 16.86 8.74 -15.12
CA GLY A 285 17.81 9.82 -14.86
C GLY A 285 17.77 10.95 -15.89
N LYS A 286 16.79 10.96 -16.80
CA LYS A 286 16.56 12.02 -17.79
C LYS A 286 15.09 12.45 -17.86
N GLU A 287 14.34 12.19 -16.80
CA GLU A 287 12.91 12.42 -16.73
C GLU A 287 12.57 13.90 -16.92
N ASP A 288 13.31 14.78 -16.25
CA ASP A 288 13.10 16.22 -16.35
C ASP A 288 13.44 16.77 -17.75
N CYS A 289 14.46 16.24 -18.40
CA CYS A 289 14.77 16.57 -19.79
C CYS A 289 13.63 16.23 -20.75
N ALA A 290 13.10 15.00 -20.67
CA ALA A 290 11.98 14.55 -21.49
C ALA A 290 10.72 15.39 -21.19
N PHE A 291 10.49 15.70 -19.92
CA PHE A 291 9.36 16.49 -19.47
C PHE A 291 9.43 17.94 -20.03
N GLN A 292 10.58 18.57 -19.89
CA GLN A 292 10.81 19.92 -20.42
C GLN A 292 10.68 19.97 -21.95
N GLN A 293 11.14 18.95 -22.64
CA GLN A 293 11.05 18.83 -24.10
C GLN A 293 9.61 18.77 -24.60
N VAL A 294 8.76 18.02 -23.92
CA VAL A 294 7.37 17.80 -24.33
C VAL A 294 6.42 18.87 -23.76
N PHE A 295 6.56 19.25 -22.50
CA PHE A 295 5.62 20.15 -21.83
C PHE A 295 6.11 21.59 -21.73
N GLY A 296 7.39 21.86 -22.00
CA GLY A 296 7.97 23.22 -21.97
C GLY A 296 8.27 23.75 -20.57
N MET A 297 8.20 22.89 -19.53
CA MET A 297 8.47 23.23 -18.14
C MET A 297 9.21 22.10 -17.44
N SER A 298 9.82 22.37 -16.28
CA SER A 298 10.44 21.33 -15.45
C SER A 298 9.38 20.49 -14.73
N LEU A 299 9.75 19.26 -14.37
CA LEU A 299 8.87 18.36 -13.59
C LEU A 299 8.51 18.97 -12.23
N GLY A 300 9.45 19.68 -11.59
CA GLY A 300 9.18 20.40 -10.34
C GLY A 300 8.18 21.55 -10.49
N GLN A 301 8.22 22.28 -11.62
CA GLN A 301 7.20 23.27 -11.93
C GLN A 301 5.82 22.64 -12.13
N ALA A 302 5.75 21.51 -12.83
CA ALA A 302 4.50 20.79 -13.01
C ALA A 302 3.95 20.26 -11.69
N GLU A 303 4.79 19.78 -10.77
CA GLU A 303 4.37 19.39 -9.42
C GLU A 303 3.75 20.58 -8.66
N MET A 304 4.35 21.76 -8.72
CA MET A 304 3.79 22.96 -8.08
C MET A 304 2.42 23.34 -8.66
N LEU A 305 2.28 23.33 -9.99
CA LEU A 305 1.01 23.65 -10.67
C LEU A 305 -0.07 22.61 -10.36
N TRP A 306 0.28 21.31 -10.27
CA TRP A 306 -0.64 20.27 -9.86
C TRP A 306 -1.11 20.47 -8.40
N ARG A 307 -0.23 20.83 -7.48
CA ARG A 307 -0.60 21.14 -6.10
C ARG A 307 -1.55 22.34 -6.03
N GLU A 308 -1.25 23.38 -6.78
CA GLU A 308 -2.12 24.56 -6.91
C GLU A 308 -3.50 24.16 -7.47
N TYR A 309 -3.53 23.34 -8.52
CA TYR A 309 -4.76 22.80 -9.09
C TYR A 309 -5.62 22.09 -8.04
N LEU A 310 -5.03 21.19 -7.24
CA LEU A 310 -5.75 20.47 -6.17
C LEU A 310 -6.34 21.43 -5.13
N HIS A 311 -5.65 22.50 -4.81
CA HIS A 311 -6.12 23.46 -3.80
C HIS A 311 -7.11 24.50 -4.34
N THR A 312 -7.17 24.74 -5.64
CA THR A 312 -7.94 25.86 -6.22
C THR A 312 -9.06 25.41 -7.14
N GLN A 313 -8.87 24.34 -7.89
CA GLN A 313 -9.80 23.90 -8.94
C GLN A 313 -10.80 22.82 -8.51
N LEU A 314 -10.47 22.09 -7.45
CA LEU A 314 -11.44 21.13 -6.90
C LEU A 314 -12.62 21.88 -6.26
N PRO A 315 -13.85 21.31 -6.31
CA PRO A 315 -15.01 21.88 -5.64
C PRO A 315 -14.74 22.15 -4.16
N GLU A 316 -15.21 23.26 -3.62
CA GLU A 316 -15.00 23.63 -2.21
C GLU A 316 -15.56 22.57 -1.26
N SER A 317 -16.71 21.98 -1.59
CA SER A 317 -17.28 20.86 -0.83
C SER A 317 -16.32 19.67 -0.74
N ALA A 318 -15.75 19.23 -1.88
CA ALA A 318 -14.81 18.11 -1.92
C ALA A 318 -13.54 18.40 -1.10
N ARG A 319 -13.02 19.64 -1.17
CA ARG A 319 -11.87 20.07 -0.37
C ARG A 319 -12.19 20.09 1.14
N ALA A 320 -13.38 20.57 1.50
CA ALA A 320 -13.82 20.62 2.88
C ALA A 320 -14.05 19.21 3.46
N GLU A 321 -14.69 18.32 2.69
CA GLU A 321 -14.89 16.91 3.05
C GLU A 321 -13.54 16.20 3.25
N THR A 322 -12.62 16.35 2.29
CA THR A 322 -11.27 15.76 2.40
C THR A 322 -10.54 16.25 3.65
N LEU A 323 -10.58 17.55 3.93
CA LEU A 323 -9.94 18.10 5.14
C LEU A 323 -10.59 17.57 6.42
N GLN A 324 -11.88 17.33 6.40
CA GLN A 324 -12.65 16.76 7.50
C GLN A 324 -12.22 15.32 7.80
N GLU A 325 -12.12 14.48 6.76
CA GLU A 325 -11.65 13.08 6.87
C GLU A 325 -10.21 13.01 7.39
N VAL A 326 -9.32 13.86 6.86
CA VAL A 326 -7.94 13.96 7.36
C VAL A 326 -7.91 14.28 8.84
N LEU A 327 -8.71 15.27 9.26
CA LEU A 327 -8.75 15.71 10.66
C LEU A 327 -9.29 14.61 11.57
N GLU A 328 -10.33 13.89 11.11
CA GLU A 328 -10.90 12.75 11.83
C GLU A 328 -9.86 11.64 12.02
N HIS A 329 -9.22 11.18 10.94
CA HIS A 329 -8.22 10.14 11.01
C HIS A 329 -7.02 10.54 11.89
N ARG A 330 -6.52 11.76 11.74
CA ARG A 330 -5.40 12.23 12.56
C ARG A 330 -5.76 12.27 14.04
N LEU A 331 -6.97 12.70 14.37
CA LEU A 331 -7.43 12.74 15.76
C LEU A 331 -7.58 11.32 16.34
N ARG A 332 -8.16 10.38 15.56
CA ARG A 332 -8.23 8.97 15.95
C ARG A 332 -6.85 8.39 16.24
N TRP A 333 -5.90 8.55 15.31
CA TRP A 333 -4.53 8.08 15.47
C TRP A 333 -3.84 8.71 16.68
N ALA A 334 -3.96 10.01 16.85
CA ALA A 334 -3.35 10.71 17.99
C ALA A 334 -3.85 10.18 19.34
N ILE A 335 -5.13 9.82 19.44
CA ILE A 335 -5.72 9.23 20.65
C ILE A 335 -5.26 7.78 20.85
N VAL A 336 -5.25 6.96 19.78
CA VAL A 336 -4.88 5.54 19.84
C VAL A 336 -3.39 5.35 20.13
N ASP A 337 -2.53 6.11 19.45
CA ASP A 337 -1.07 6.02 19.61
C ASP A 337 -0.57 6.76 20.87
N GLY A 338 -1.44 7.49 21.57
CA GLY A 338 -1.06 8.28 22.74
C GLY A 338 -0.11 9.41 22.37
N GLU A 339 -0.26 10.00 21.18
CA GLU A 339 0.49 11.19 20.79
C GLU A 339 0.23 12.32 21.79
N GLY A 340 1.17 13.26 21.89
CA GLY A 340 1.14 14.27 22.95
C GLY A 340 -0.19 15.03 23.07
N ILE A 341 -0.67 15.23 24.29
CA ILE A 341 -1.95 15.87 24.63
C ILE A 341 -2.16 17.20 23.89
N VAL A 342 -1.09 17.96 23.65
CA VAL A 342 -1.14 19.25 22.93
C VAL A 342 -1.64 19.05 21.49
N LEU A 343 -1.20 17.98 20.81
CA LEU A 343 -1.66 17.67 19.46
C LEU A 343 -3.12 17.23 19.48
N VAL A 344 -3.49 16.31 20.35
CA VAL A 344 -4.89 15.85 20.51
C VAL A 344 -5.81 17.02 20.77
N GLN A 345 -5.42 17.94 21.66
CA GLN A 345 -6.20 19.13 21.98
C GLN A 345 -6.39 20.03 20.73
N ALA A 346 -5.30 20.34 20.01
CA ALA A 346 -5.37 21.20 18.82
C ALA A 346 -6.27 20.59 17.72
N LEU A 347 -6.16 19.28 17.49
CA LEU A 347 -7.00 18.56 16.51
C LEU A 347 -8.47 18.54 16.96
N SER A 348 -8.73 18.32 18.26
CA SER A 348 -10.08 18.30 18.84
C SER A 348 -10.78 19.64 18.72
N GLU A 349 -10.07 20.74 19.05
CA GLU A 349 -10.60 22.09 18.90
C GLU A 349 -10.99 22.40 17.45
N ARG A 350 -10.12 22.03 16.51
CA ARG A 350 -10.40 22.23 15.11
C ARG A 350 -11.57 21.36 14.61
N MET A 351 -11.68 20.12 15.09
CA MET A 351 -12.80 19.23 14.76
C MET A 351 -14.13 19.81 15.25
N VAL A 352 -14.20 20.29 16.50
CA VAL A 352 -15.41 20.93 17.05
C VAL A 352 -15.80 22.20 16.29
N GLN A 353 -14.80 22.99 15.85
CA GLN A 353 -15.06 24.18 15.02
C GLN A 353 -15.66 23.82 13.66
N MET A 354 -15.16 22.74 13.03
CA MET A 354 -15.63 22.30 11.70
C MET A 354 -16.94 21.50 11.78
N ARG A 355 -17.07 20.67 12.82
CA ARG A 355 -18.22 19.78 13.04
C ARG A 355 -18.66 19.81 14.50
N PRO A 356 -19.44 20.82 14.90
CA PRO A 356 -19.91 20.93 16.27
C PRO A 356 -20.92 19.84 16.69
N ASP A 357 -21.43 19.07 15.74
CA ASP A 357 -22.28 17.90 15.94
C ASP A 357 -21.52 16.57 16.02
N PHE A 358 -20.19 16.56 15.79
CA PHE A 358 -19.42 15.33 15.69
C PHE A 358 -18.74 14.95 17.03
N TRP A 359 -19.12 13.79 17.54
CA TRP A 359 -18.73 13.31 18.87
C TRP A 359 -17.20 13.23 19.11
N LEU A 360 -16.41 12.88 18.10
CA LEU A 360 -14.97 12.64 18.25
C LEU A 360 -14.18 13.88 18.70
N GLY A 361 -14.60 15.07 18.28
CA GLY A 361 -14.00 16.32 18.73
C GLY A 361 -14.18 16.54 20.25
N TYR A 362 -15.37 16.25 20.75
CA TYR A 362 -15.64 16.33 22.21
C TYR A 362 -14.96 15.21 22.97
N TYR A 363 -14.88 14.01 22.40
CA TYR A 363 -14.12 12.93 23.02
C TYR A 363 -12.64 13.29 23.14
N GLY A 364 -12.01 13.85 22.12
CA GLY A 364 -10.62 14.32 22.21
C GLY A 364 -10.41 15.41 23.29
N ARG A 365 -11.36 16.34 23.46
CA ARG A 365 -11.37 17.30 24.60
C ARG A 365 -11.46 16.57 25.94
N ALA A 366 -12.39 15.62 26.07
CA ALA A 366 -12.57 14.82 27.28
C ALA A 366 -11.29 14.03 27.61
N TYR A 367 -10.70 13.41 26.60
CA TYR A 367 -9.42 12.70 26.72
C TYR A 367 -8.32 13.61 27.27
N CYS A 368 -8.13 14.79 26.68
CA CYS A 368 -7.12 15.75 27.16
C CYS A 368 -7.38 16.20 28.60
N ALA A 369 -8.61 16.60 28.90
CA ALA A 369 -8.99 17.04 30.26
C ALA A 369 -8.82 15.92 31.29
N PHE A 370 -9.25 14.70 30.98
CA PHE A 370 -9.10 13.54 31.85
C PHE A 370 -7.62 13.27 32.16
N TRP A 371 -6.75 13.20 31.14
CA TRP A 371 -5.34 12.86 31.35
C TRP A 371 -4.51 14.00 31.95
N THR A 372 -4.94 15.28 31.82
CA THR A 372 -4.31 16.40 32.52
C THR A 372 -4.81 16.60 33.94
N GLY A 373 -5.89 15.94 34.36
CA GLY A 373 -6.44 16.01 35.72
C GLY A 373 -7.57 17.00 35.88
N ASP A 374 -8.02 17.67 34.84
CA ASP A 374 -9.25 18.47 34.84
C ASP A 374 -10.49 17.56 34.76
N LEU A 375 -10.85 16.96 35.91
CA LEU A 375 -11.95 16.00 35.96
C LEU A 375 -13.32 16.65 35.66
N GLN A 376 -13.48 17.96 35.99
CA GLN A 376 -14.72 18.67 35.74
C GLN A 376 -14.88 19.00 34.23
N GLY A 377 -13.83 19.48 33.60
CA GLY A 377 -13.80 19.69 32.15
C GLY A 377 -13.97 18.37 31.38
N ALA A 378 -13.34 17.28 31.85
CA ALA A 378 -13.53 15.95 31.28
C ALA A 378 -15.00 15.50 31.34
N GLN A 379 -15.67 15.68 32.48
CA GLN A 379 -17.08 15.32 32.64
C GLN A 379 -17.98 16.05 31.63
N GLN A 380 -17.82 17.36 31.52
CA GLN A 380 -18.60 18.15 30.54
C GLN A 380 -18.37 17.73 29.11
N ALA A 381 -17.10 17.47 28.75
CA ALA A 381 -16.75 17.05 27.39
C ALA A 381 -17.23 15.63 27.07
N PHE A 382 -17.17 14.67 28.00
CA PHE A 382 -17.78 13.34 27.84
C PHE A 382 -19.30 13.43 27.69
N GLU A 383 -19.98 14.28 28.44
CA GLU A 383 -21.42 14.49 28.31
C GLU A 383 -21.76 15.01 26.91
N GLN A 384 -21.00 15.97 26.37
CA GLN A 384 -21.18 16.45 25.00
C GLN A 384 -20.89 15.35 23.95
N ALA A 385 -19.80 14.61 24.12
CA ALA A 385 -19.49 13.48 23.25
C ALA A 385 -20.60 12.44 23.23
N ASN A 386 -21.15 12.10 24.40
CA ASN A 386 -22.18 11.07 24.53
C ASN A 386 -23.55 11.52 24.05
N ALA A 387 -23.85 12.83 24.05
CA ALA A 387 -25.09 13.40 23.53
C ALA A 387 -25.10 13.52 21.99
N ALA A 388 -23.95 13.50 21.34
CA ALA A 388 -23.85 13.61 19.89
C ALA A 388 -24.42 12.36 19.18
N PRO A 389 -25.04 12.52 18.00
CA PRO A 389 -25.59 11.41 17.22
C PRO A 389 -24.56 10.32 16.95
N VAL A 390 -24.96 9.06 17.06
CA VAL A 390 -24.07 7.88 16.87
C VAL A 390 -24.19 7.41 15.43
N GLN A 391 -23.04 7.27 14.75
CA GLN A 391 -22.89 6.31 13.68
C GLN A 391 -22.45 4.99 14.32
N SER A 392 -23.23 3.92 14.13
CA SER A 392 -23.02 2.61 14.78
C SER A 392 -21.70 1.98 14.36
N ASP A 393 -21.02 1.25 15.15
CA ASP A 393 -19.84 0.40 14.93
C ASP A 393 -18.46 1.06 15.11
N ASP A 394 -18.38 2.17 15.82
CA ASP A 394 -17.12 2.86 16.08
C ASP A 394 -16.48 2.31 17.38
N ASP A 395 -15.36 1.59 17.26
CA ASP A 395 -14.57 1.04 18.37
C ASP A 395 -14.09 2.11 19.36
N LEU A 396 -13.66 3.27 18.86
CA LEU A 396 -13.29 4.41 19.72
C LEU A 396 -14.47 4.99 20.50
N ARG A 397 -15.69 4.80 20.03
CA ARG A 397 -16.88 5.18 20.79
C ARG A 397 -17.03 4.34 22.05
N GLY A 398 -16.79 3.03 21.94
CA GLY A 398 -16.76 2.15 23.10
C GLY A 398 -15.67 2.54 24.09
N ARG A 399 -14.48 2.89 23.59
CA ARG A 399 -13.39 3.41 24.43
C ARG A 399 -13.75 4.74 25.13
N ALA A 400 -14.46 5.65 24.45
CA ALA A 400 -14.93 6.89 25.08
C ALA A 400 -15.89 6.60 26.25
N TRP A 401 -16.81 5.64 26.10
CA TRP A 401 -17.66 5.18 27.18
C TRP A 401 -16.87 4.53 28.33
N PHE A 402 -15.87 3.73 28.01
CA PHE A 402 -14.98 3.13 29.00
C PHE A 402 -14.25 4.19 29.81
N GLU A 403 -13.63 5.19 29.17
CA GLU A 403 -12.90 6.28 29.85
C GLU A 403 -13.85 7.19 30.65
N CYS A 404 -15.09 7.39 30.18
CA CYS A 404 -16.14 8.03 30.96
C CYS A 404 -16.46 7.25 32.26
N GLY A 405 -16.46 5.93 32.18
CA GLY A 405 -16.59 5.06 33.37
C GLY A 405 -15.46 5.25 34.39
N LEU A 406 -14.21 5.31 33.91
CA LEU A 406 -13.05 5.61 34.75
C LEU A 406 -13.21 6.97 35.48
N LEU A 407 -13.64 7.99 34.74
CA LEU A 407 -13.91 9.30 35.32
C LEU A 407 -15.00 9.25 36.38
N CYS A 408 -16.12 8.56 36.12
CA CYS A 408 -17.21 8.43 37.06
C CYS A 408 -16.79 7.71 38.34
N ASP A 409 -15.95 6.69 38.28
CA ASP A 409 -15.39 6.05 39.49
C ASP A 409 -14.51 7.03 40.28
N LEU A 410 -13.64 7.81 39.64
CA LEU A 410 -12.83 8.84 40.33
C LEU A 410 -13.69 9.93 41.00
N LEU A 411 -14.85 10.24 40.45
CA LEU A 411 -15.83 11.17 41.01
C LEU A 411 -16.79 10.52 42.01
N GLN A 412 -16.56 9.24 42.36
CA GLN A 412 -17.38 8.46 43.30
C GLN A 412 -18.83 8.25 42.81
N MET A 413 -19.05 8.26 41.51
CA MET A 413 -20.35 8.07 40.86
C MET A 413 -20.48 6.61 40.37
N ARG A 414 -20.41 5.65 41.30
CA ARG A 414 -20.29 4.22 40.97
C ARG A 414 -21.38 3.67 40.07
N GLU A 415 -22.62 4.01 40.30
CA GLU A 415 -23.76 3.52 39.47
C GLU A 415 -23.60 3.97 38.01
N ARG A 416 -23.17 5.22 37.82
CA ARG A 416 -22.93 5.79 36.50
C ARG A 416 -21.69 5.16 35.85
N ALA A 417 -20.65 4.87 36.62
CA ALA A 417 -19.46 4.18 36.13
C ALA A 417 -19.79 2.78 35.57
N VAL A 418 -20.59 1.99 36.32
CA VAL A 418 -21.04 0.68 35.92
C VAL A 418 -21.87 0.76 34.61
N ALA A 419 -22.79 1.72 34.51
CA ALA A 419 -23.56 1.94 33.29
C ALA A 419 -22.67 2.29 32.09
N CYS A 420 -21.64 3.13 32.29
CA CYS A 420 -20.67 3.46 31.23
C CYS A 420 -19.88 2.23 30.78
N TYR A 421 -19.36 1.40 31.68
CA TYR A 421 -18.64 0.16 31.33
C TYR A 421 -19.54 -0.84 30.59
N GLN A 422 -20.79 -1.01 31.04
CA GLN A 422 -21.77 -1.88 30.36
C GLN A 422 -22.06 -1.38 28.93
N THR A 423 -22.17 -0.07 28.76
CA THR A 423 -22.36 0.53 27.43
C THR A 423 -21.13 0.34 26.57
N ALA A 424 -19.93 0.55 27.12
CA ALA A 424 -18.67 0.32 26.38
C ALA A 424 -18.57 -1.09 25.81
N LEU A 425 -18.98 -2.10 26.58
CA LEU A 425 -18.94 -3.51 26.15
C LEU A 425 -19.94 -3.87 25.05
N GLN A 426 -20.85 -2.98 24.65
CA GLN A 426 -21.75 -3.14 23.51
C GLN A 426 -21.09 -2.78 22.17
N TYR A 427 -19.98 -2.07 22.19
CA TYR A 427 -19.19 -1.72 21.03
C TYR A 427 -18.08 -2.74 20.80
N PRO A 428 -17.54 -2.88 19.56
CA PRO A 428 -16.37 -3.70 19.32
C PRO A 428 -15.17 -3.20 20.12
N ASP A 429 -14.29 -4.11 20.56
CA ASP A 429 -13.02 -3.72 21.16
C ASP A 429 -12.08 -3.15 20.10
N CYS A 430 -11.19 -2.23 20.49
CA CYS A 430 -10.22 -1.70 19.56
C CYS A 430 -9.26 -2.81 19.10
N GLU A 431 -9.01 -2.89 17.79
CA GLU A 431 -8.09 -3.88 17.21
C GLU A 431 -6.64 -3.65 17.68
N ASP A 432 -6.25 -2.39 17.91
CA ASP A 432 -4.94 -2.07 18.47
C ASP A 432 -4.92 -2.42 19.96
N ALA A 433 -4.04 -3.35 20.33
CA ALA A 433 -3.90 -3.80 21.72
C ALA A 433 -3.61 -2.66 22.73
N ARG A 434 -3.04 -1.54 22.26
CA ARG A 434 -2.77 -0.35 23.12
C ARG A 434 -4.05 0.43 23.43
N ALA A 435 -5.07 0.29 22.59
CA ALA A 435 -6.35 0.96 22.73
C ALA A 435 -7.46 0.02 23.24
N ALA A 436 -7.22 -1.29 23.29
CA ALA A 436 -8.18 -2.29 23.73
C ALA A 436 -8.63 -2.03 25.20
N TYR A 437 -9.93 -2.12 25.43
CA TYR A 437 -10.54 -1.73 26.70
C TYR A 437 -11.48 -2.80 27.32
N HIS A 438 -11.91 -3.79 26.57
CA HIS A 438 -12.91 -4.78 27.05
C HIS A 438 -12.46 -5.52 28.32
N ALA A 439 -11.19 -5.97 28.38
CA ALA A 439 -10.66 -6.64 29.55
C ALA A 439 -10.66 -5.73 30.79
N HIS A 440 -10.31 -4.47 30.61
CA HIS A 440 -10.31 -3.46 31.66
C HIS A 440 -11.74 -3.10 32.10
N ALA A 441 -12.67 -2.91 31.17
CA ALA A 441 -14.07 -2.65 31.47
C ALA A 441 -14.69 -3.77 32.32
N ASN A 442 -14.48 -5.03 31.93
CA ASN A 442 -14.94 -6.19 32.73
C ASN A 442 -14.35 -6.21 34.14
N ARG A 443 -13.08 -5.88 34.29
CA ARG A 443 -12.43 -5.77 35.58
C ARG A 443 -13.05 -4.67 36.45
N TYR A 444 -13.29 -3.48 35.89
CA TYR A 444 -13.85 -2.36 36.63
C TYR A 444 -15.35 -2.46 36.88
N LEU A 445 -16.07 -3.35 36.23
CA LEU A 445 -17.42 -3.72 36.66
C LEU A 445 -17.42 -4.34 38.07
N ALA A 446 -16.39 -5.13 38.42
CA ALA A 446 -16.28 -5.78 39.72
C ALA A 446 -15.61 -4.87 40.78
N THR A 447 -14.55 -4.14 40.35
CA THR A 447 -13.72 -3.32 41.28
C THR A 447 -13.61 -1.91 40.73
N PRO A 448 -14.03 -0.85 41.51
CA PRO A 448 -13.93 0.52 41.02
C PRO A 448 -12.50 0.93 40.65
N TYR A 449 -12.36 1.72 39.60
CA TYR A 449 -11.10 2.39 39.25
C TYR A 449 -10.80 3.47 40.28
N ASP A 450 -9.56 3.54 40.78
CA ASP A 450 -9.16 4.48 41.81
C ASP A 450 -7.93 5.33 41.47
N TYR A 451 -7.63 6.34 42.31
CA TYR A 451 -6.48 7.22 42.12
C TYR A 451 -5.13 6.51 42.23
N ALA A 452 -5.02 5.41 42.99
CA ALA A 452 -3.78 4.67 43.12
C ALA A 452 -3.47 3.93 41.81
N GLU A 453 -4.50 3.41 41.15
CA GLU A 453 -4.38 2.75 39.86
C GLU A 453 -4.09 3.74 38.73
N ARG A 454 -4.74 4.92 38.77
CA ARG A 454 -4.42 6.02 37.86
C ARG A 454 -2.97 6.48 37.98
N TYR A 455 -2.46 6.62 39.17
CA TYR A 455 -1.07 7.05 39.42
C TYR A 455 -0.08 6.02 38.88
N ARG A 456 -0.35 4.73 39.06
CA ARG A 456 0.46 3.62 38.53
C ARG A 456 0.53 3.66 37.00
N PHE A 457 -0.61 3.80 36.37
CA PHE A 457 -0.70 3.89 34.91
C PHE A 457 0.06 5.10 34.33
N LEU A 458 -0.09 6.27 34.93
CA LEU A 458 0.64 7.49 34.53
C LEU A 458 2.15 7.35 34.68
N LYS A 459 2.60 6.62 35.70
CA LYS A 459 4.02 6.35 35.94
C LYS A 459 4.57 5.39 34.88
N GLU A 460 3.85 4.31 34.51
CA GLU A 460 4.22 3.38 33.46
C GLU A 460 4.32 4.07 32.10
N LEU A 461 3.41 4.98 31.78
CA LEU A 461 3.48 5.80 30.56
C LEU A 461 4.69 6.72 30.48
N GLN A 462 5.19 7.19 31.63
CA GLN A 462 6.40 8.03 31.68
C GLN A 462 7.70 7.22 31.57
N GLU A 463 7.70 5.97 32.02
CA GLU A 463 8.86 5.07 31.97
C GLU A 463 9.02 4.39 30.59
N THR A 464 7.98 4.38 29.75
CA THR A 464 7.98 3.79 28.38
C THR A 464 8.33 4.80 27.28
N LYS A 465 8.47 6.07 27.61
CA LYS A 465 8.94 7.15 26.73
C LYS A 465 10.41 7.47 26.99
#